data_e08a38a29585c807f00774d9a381d840
#
_entry.id   e08a38a29585c807f00774d9a381d840
#
_cell.length_a   1.000
_cell.length_b   1.000
_cell.length_c   1.000
_cell.angle_alpha   90.00
_cell.angle_beta   90.00
_cell.angle_gamma   90.00
#
_symmetry.space_group_name_H-M   'P 1'
#
loop_
_entity.id
_entity.type
_entity.pdbx_description
1 polymer ?
#
loop_
_entity_poly.entity_id
_entity_poly.type
_entity_poly.pdbx_seq_one_letter_code
_entity_poly.pdbx_strand_id
1 'polypeptide(L)'
;MLFRSNEISRQVQESSRIASEAVAQAGKTDARIAELSGAASRIGDVVKLITAIAEQTNLLALNATIEAARAGEAGKGFAVVAQEVKALAAQTAKATDEIGSQIGSMQAATGESVAAIKEIGGTIARIAEIASTIAAAVEEQGAATQEISRNVQQAAQGTAEVASNITDVNRGASETGSASEQVLSSARSLSGESQHLKAEVEKFLATVRAA
;
A
#
# COMPACT_ATOMS: atom_id res chain seq x y z
N MET A 1 7.02 -2.96 -20.67
CA MET A 1 7.26 -3.06 -19.22
C MET A 1 7.31 -1.70 -18.53
N LEU A 2 8.02 -0.71 -19.03
CA LEU A 2 8.11 0.65 -18.45
C LEU A 2 6.75 1.33 -18.21
N PHE A 3 5.77 1.15 -19.11
CA PHE A 3 4.41 1.68 -18.93
C PHE A 3 3.70 1.14 -17.68
N ARG A 4 3.93 -0.13 -17.32
CA ARG A 4 3.32 -0.74 -16.13
C ARG A 4 3.96 -0.22 -14.84
N SER A 5 5.26 0.00 -14.82
CA SER A 5 5.95 0.57 -13.65
C SER A 5 5.49 2.01 -13.38
N ASN A 6 5.35 2.84 -14.41
CA ASN A 6 4.84 4.20 -14.28
C ASN A 6 3.39 4.23 -13.77
N GLU A 7 2.53 3.32 -14.25
CA GLU A 7 1.15 3.22 -13.76
C GLU A 7 1.10 2.78 -12.29
N ILE A 8 1.94 1.82 -11.89
CA ILE A 8 2.04 1.40 -10.48
C ILE A 8 2.54 2.55 -9.61
N SER A 9 3.57 3.29 -10.03
CA SER A 9 4.07 4.47 -9.32
C SER A 9 2.97 5.50 -9.10
N ARG A 10 2.17 5.78 -10.13
CA ARG A 10 1.04 6.72 -10.04
C ARG A 10 -0.01 6.23 -9.03
N GLN A 11 -0.36 4.95 -9.05
CA GLN A 11 -1.34 4.36 -8.14
C GLN A 11 -0.85 4.36 -6.68
N VAL A 12 0.45 4.13 -6.47
CA VAL A 12 1.06 4.17 -5.13
C VAL A 12 1.08 5.59 -4.58
N GLN A 13 1.43 6.58 -5.38
CA GLN A 13 1.36 8.00 -4.99
C GLN A 13 -0.06 8.41 -4.62
N GLU A 14 -1.05 8.02 -5.42
CA GLU A 14 -2.45 8.29 -5.14
C GLU A 14 -2.92 7.58 -3.85
N SER A 15 -2.50 6.33 -3.62
CA SER A 15 -2.79 5.60 -2.38
C SER A 15 -2.20 6.29 -1.15
N SER A 16 -0.98 6.81 -1.24
CA SER A 16 -0.32 7.58 -0.18
C SER A 16 -1.06 8.89 0.11
N ARG A 17 -1.53 9.60 -0.93
CA ARG A 17 -2.33 10.81 -0.80
C ARG A 17 -3.65 10.52 -0.08
N ILE A 18 -4.38 9.49 -0.51
CA ILE A 18 -5.64 9.06 0.11
C ILE A 18 -5.43 8.66 1.57
N ALA A 19 -4.37 7.93 1.88
CA ALA A 19 -4.03 7.57 3.25
C ALA A 19 -3.79 8.81 4.12
N SER A 20 -3.03 9.81 3.64
CA SER A 20 -2.81 11.07 4.35
C SER A 20 -4.12 11.83 4.60
N GLU A 21 -5.00 11.90 3.63
CA GLU A 21 -6.33 12.53 3.77
C GLU A 21 -7.20 11.79 4.79
N ALA A 22 -7.17 10.46 4.78
CA ALA A 22 -7.92 9.64 5.71
C ALA A 22 -7.42 9.80 7.17
N VAL A 23 -6.09 9.93 7.39
CA VAL A 23 -5.53 10.27 8.71
C VAL A 23 -6.02 11.64 9.18
N ALA A 24 -5.97 12.64 8.30
CA ALA A 24 -6.45 13.97 8.64
C ALA A 24 -7.96 13.98 8.96
N GLN A 25 -8.76 13.18 8.24
CA GLN A 25 -10.18 13.03 8.51
C GLN A 25 -10.46 12.29 9.81
N ALA A 26 -9.70 11.25 10.13
CA ALA A 26 -9.79 10.55 11.42
C ALA A 26 -9.49 11.51 12.59
N GLY A 27 -8.46 12.36 12.46
CA GLY A 27 -8.15 13.38 13.46
C GLY A 27 -9.25 14.41 13.66
N LYS A 28 -9.91 14.87 12.58
CA LYS A 28 -11.07 15.75 12.68
C LYS A 28 -12.27 15.08 13.37
N THR A 29 -12.46 13.80 13.12
CA THR A 29 -13.54 13.03 13.76
C THR A 29 -13.26 12.83 15.24
N ASP A 30 -12.01 12.52 15.61
CA ASP A 30 -11.59 12.40 17.02
C ASP A 30 -11.86 13.70 17.80
N ALA A 31 -11.50 14.86 17.22
CA ALA A 31 -11.76 16.15 17.83
C ALA A 31 -13.27 16.40 18.04
N ARG A 32 -14.13 16.07 17.08
CA ARG A 32 -15.59 16.22 17.22
C ARG A 32 -16.18 15.30 18.28
N ILE A 33 -15.66 14.09 18.39
CA ILE A 33 -16.10 13.16 19.44
C ILE A 33 -15.65 13.64 20.81
N ALA A 34 -14.45 14.22 20.94
CA ALA A 34 -14.01 14.84 22.19
C ALA A 34 -14.93 16.01 22.61
N GLU A 35 -15.37 16.85 21.66
CA GLU A 35 -16.35 17.90 21.92
C GLU A 35 -17.70 17.32 22.40
N LEU A 36 -18.18 16.23 21.77
CA LEU A 36 -19.39 15.54 22.16
C LEU A 36 -19.30 14.95 23.58
N SER A 37 -18.15 14.33 23.90
CA SER A 37 -17.87 13.82 25.25
C SER A 37 -17.91 14.93 26.29
N GLY A 38 -17.30 16.08 26.00
CA GLY A 38 -17.34 17.25 26.85
C GLY A 38 -18.77 17.81 27.03
N ALA A 39 -19.58 17.80 25.98
CA ALA A 39 -20.98 18.22 26.06
C ALA A 39 -21.79 17.25 26.92
N ALA A 40 -21.63 15.96 26.74
CA ALA A 40 -22.30 14.93 27.56
C ALA A 40 -21.92 15.06 29.06
N SER A 41 -20.65 15.37 29.35
CA SER A 41 -20.21 15.62 30.74
C SER A 41 -20.93 16.82 31.35
N ARG A 42 -21.02 17.94 30.63
CA ARG A 42 -21.73 19.15 31.10
C ARG A 42 -23.24 18.88 31.31
N ILE A 43 -23.86 18.07 30.44
CA ILE A 43 -25.27 17.67 30.63
C ILE A 43 -25.40 16.82 31.90
N GLY A 44 -24.47 15.90 32.14
CA GLY A 44 -24.43 15.10 33.36
C GLY A 44 -24.37 15.96 34.66
N ASP A 45 -23.58 17.03 34.65
CA ASP A 45 -23.49 17.96 35.77
C ASP A 45 -24.82 18.73 35.98
N VAL A 46 -25.48 19.14 34.89
CA VAL A 46 -26.79 19.76 34.97
C VAL A 46 -27.83 18.80 35.53
N VAL A 47 -27.83 17.53 35.12
CA VAL A 47 -28.75 16.49 35.63
C VAL A 47 -28.55 16.30 37.12
N LYS A 48 -27.30 16.21 37.62
CA LYS A 48 -27.02 16.13 39.07
C LYS A 48 -27.58 17.33 39.83
N LEU A 49 -27.46 18.54 39.26
CA LEU A 49 -28.03 19.75 39.90
C LEU A 49 -29.56 19.66 39.99
N ILE A 50 -30.25 19.22 38.90
CA ILE A 50 -31.69 19.04 38.89
C ILE A 50 -32.12 17.99 39.89
N THR A 51 -31.41 16.89 40.02
CA THR A 51 -31.65 15.85 41.03
C THR A 51 -31.57 16.45 42.44
N ALA A 52 -30.51 17.24 42.72
CA ALA A 52 -30.38 17.90 44.04
C ALA A 52 -31.54 18.91 44.32
N ILE A 53 -31.97 19.65 43.29
CA ILE A 53 -33.14 20.54 43.39
C ILE A 53 -34.42 19.74 43.69
N ALA A 54 -34.63 18.61 43.04
CA ALA A 54 -35.78 17.74 43.26
C ALA A 54 -35.80 17.18 44.67
N GLU A 55 -34.62 16.73 45.19
CA GLU A 55 -34.50 16.27 46.56
C GLU A 55 -34.80 17.39 47.59
N GLN A 56 -34.29 18.59 47.37
CA GLN A 56 -34.55 19.76 48.20
C GLN A 56 -36.04 20.14 48.17
N THR A 57 -36.65 20.08 46.99
CA THR A 57 -38.09 20.37 46.79
C THR A 57 -38.94 19.33 47.53
N ASN A 58 -38.57 18.06 47.46
CA ASN A 58 -39.22 16.98 48.22
C ASN A 58 -39.15 17.22 49.72
N LEU A 59 -38.01 17.67 50.25
CA LEU A 59 -37.85 18.01 51.68
C LEU A 59 -38.70 19.23 52.08
N LEU A 60 -38.77 20.26 51.24
CA LEU A 60 -39.61 21.43 51.45
C LEU A 60 -41.10 21.06 51.45
N ALA A 61 -41.54 20.22 50.53
CA ALA A 61 -42.92 19.72 50.45
C ALA A 61 -43.25 18.86 51.69
N LEU A 62 -42.33 18.06 52.16
CA LEU A 62 -42.51 17.31 53.42
C LEU A 62 -42.71 18.23 54.63
N ASN A 63 -41.87 19.26 54.78
CA ASN A 63 -42.01 20.25 55.85
C ASN A 63 -43.32 21.00 55.77
N ALA A 64 -43.76 21.38 54.55
CA ALA A 64 -45.09 22.02 54.32
C ALA A 64 -46.27 21.07 54.69
N THR A 65 -46.13 19.79 54.40
CA THR A 65 -47.15 18.77 54.81
C THR A 65 -47.26 18.66 56.32
N ILE A 66 -46.11 18.68 57.03
CA ILE A 66 -46.09 18.64 58.50
C ILE A 66 -46.74 19.89 59.11
N GLU A 67 -46.44 21.07 58.59
CA GLU A 67 -47.01 22.32 59.10
C GLU A 67 -48.53 22.45 58.78
N ALA A 68 -48.93 21.99 57.58
CA ALA A 68 -50.37 21.90 57.24
C ALA A 68 -51.14 20.96 58.18
N ALA A 69 -50.58 19.82 58.55
CA ALA A 69 -51.15 18.93 59.55
C ALA A 69 -51.29 19.60 60.94
N ARG A 70 -50.32 20.42 61.29
CA ARG A 70 -50.28 21.17 62.55
C ARG A 70 -51.35 22.27 62.64
N ALA A 71 -51.70 22.84 61.48
CA ALA A 71 -52.80 23.85 61.36
C ALA A 71 -54.19 23.27 61.41
N GLY A 72 -54.38 21.96 61.48
CA GLY A 72 -55.69 21.27 61.59
C GLY A 72 -56.59 21.54 60.39
N GLU A 73 -57.89 21.87 60.62
CA GLU A 73 -58.87 22.12 59.58
C GLU A 73 -58.44 23.25 58.62
N ALA A 74 -57.79 24.30 59.12
CA ALA A 74 -57.36 25.42 58.32
C ALA A 74 -56.21 25.05 57.34
N GLY A 75 -55.49 23.97 57.61
CA GLY A 75 -54.34 23.52 56.79
C GLY A 75 -54.70 22.55 55.64
N LYS A 76 -55.95 22.05 55.56
CA LYS A 76 -56.34 20.99 54.58
C LYS A 76 -56.00 21.33 53.12
N GLY A 77 -56.25 22.57 52.67
CA GLY A 77 -55.94 23.01 51.30
C GLY A 77 -54.42 23.04 51.03
N PHE A 78 -53.65 23.45 52.02
CA PHE A 78 -52.18 23.46 51.96
C PHE A 78 -51.58 22.04 51.95
N ALA A 79 -52.16 21.12 52.67
CA ALA A 79 -51.72 19.72 52.70
C ALA A 79 -51.86 19.05 51.33
N VAL A 80 -52.93 19.32 50.57
CA VAL A 80 -53.12 18.81 49.21
C VAL A 80 -52.06 19.33 48.24
N VAL A 81 -51.78 20.65 48.30
CA VAL A 81 -50.74 21.26 47.45
C VAL A 81 -49.35 20.73 47.83
N ALA A 82 -49.03 20.59 49.10
CA ALA A 82 -47.75 20.04 49.56
C ALA A 82 -47.56 18.59 49.10
N GLN A 83 -48.63 17.78 49.10
CA GLN A 83 -48.56 16.40 48.65
C GLN A 83 -48.38 16.31 47.14
N GLU A 84 -48.98 17.21 46.32
CA GLU A 84 -48.75 17.29 44.88
C GLU A 84 -47.34 17.72 44.55
N VAL A 85 -46.78 18.75 45.23
CA VAL A 85 -45.40 19.17 45.06
C VAL A 85 -44.43 18.05 45.44
N LYS A 86 -44.71 17.28 46.48
CA LYS A 86 -43.89 16.11 46.84
C LYS A 86 -43.91 15.03 45.73
N ALA A 87 -45.05 14.74 45.18
CA ALA A 87 -45.20 13.76 44.11
C ALA A 87 -44.43 14.23 42.85
N LEU A 88 -44.56 15.52 42.49
CA LEU A 88 -43.82 16.10 41.35
C LEU A 88 -42.30 16.07 41.54
N ALA A 89 -41.81 16.36 42.74
CA ALA A 89 -40.42 16.27 43.10
C ALA A 89 -39.86 14.83 42.96
N ALA A 90 -40.63 13.84 43.44
CA ALA A 90 -40.26 12.42 43.25
C ALA A 90 -40.25 11.99 41.77
N GLN A 91 -41.22 12.45 40.99
CA GLN A 91 -41.25 12.20 39.55
C GLN A 91 -40.07 12.85 38.83
N THR A 92 -39.70 14.07 39.22
CA THR A 92 -38.52 14.78 38.68
C THR A 92 -37.25 14.01 39.01
N ALA A 93 -37.04 13.57 40.25
CA ALA A 93 -35.89 12.77 40.62
C ALA A 93 -35.78 11.48 39.79
N LYS A 94 -36.90 10.75 39.60
CA LYS A 94 -36.90 9.56 38.75
C LYS A 94 -36.54 9.87 37.29
N ALA A 95 -37.09 10.94 36.73
CA ALA A 95 -36.77 11.34 35.34
C ALA A 95 -35.30 11.73 35.19
N THR A 96 -34.71 12.41 36.16
CA THR A 96 -33.28 12.76 36.14
C THR A 96 -32.38 11.54 36.30
N ASP A 97 -32.77 10.52 37.07
CA ASP A 97 -32.03 9.25 37.15
C ASP A 97 -32.02 8.52 35.79
N GLU A 98 -33.16 8.49 35.08
CA GLU A 98 -33.27 7.89 33.74
C GLU A 98 -32.39 8.65 32.75
N ILE A 99 -32.42 10.01 32.76
CA ILE A 99 -31.52 10.84 31.94
C ILE A 99 -30.07 10.61 32.29
N GLY A 100 -29.72 10.51 33.57
CA GLY A 100 -28.35 10.24 34.02
C GLY A 100 -27.82 8.91 33.48
N SER A 101 -28.65 7.86 33.49
CA SER A 101 -28.30 6.56 32.91
C SER A 101 -28.08 6.68 31.40
N GLN A 102 -28.90 7.43 30.69
CA GLN A 102 -28.75 7.64 29.24
C GLN A 102 -27.45 8.41 28.91
N ILE A 103 -27.11 9.43 29.68
CA ILE A 103 -25.86 10.18 29.55
C ILE A 103 -24.65 9.27 29.81
N GLY A 104 -24.71 8.42 30.84
CA GLY A 104 -23.66 7.42 31.10
C GLY A 104 -23.44 6.47 29.91
N SER A 105 -24.53 5.98 29.32
CA SER A 105 -24.45 5.13 28.11
C SER A 105 -23.87 5.88 26.93
N MET A 106 -24.22 7.16 26.72
CA MET A 106 -23.67 8.00 25.68
C MET A 106 -22.16 8.22 25.85
N GLN A 107 -21.71 8.47 27.07
CA GLN A 107 -20.29 8.63 27.40
C GLN A 107 -19.50 7.36 27.11
N ALA A 108 -20.03 6.19 27.48
CA ALA A 108 -19.39 4.90 27.19
C ALA A 108 -19.24 4.67 25.66
N ALA A 109 -20.36 4.85 24.89
CA ALA A 109 -20.34 4.69 23.44
C ALA A 109 -19.37 5.70 22.75
N THR A 110 -19.27 6.91 23.28
CA THR A 110 -18.34 7.93 22.80
C THR A 110 -16.89 7.49 23.06
N GLY A 111 -16.60 6.94 24.23
CA GLY A 111 -15.29 6.39 24.57
C GLY A 111 -14.87 5.24 23.65
N GLU A 112 -15.79 4.31 23.37
CA GLU A 112 -15.54 3.22 22.42
C GLU A 112 -15.27 3.75 21.01
N SER A 113 -16.00 4.77 20.57
CA SER A 113 -15.82 5.42 19.28
C SER A 113 -14.44 6.06 19.14
N VAL A 114 -13.93 6.72 20.18
CA VAL A 114 -12.56 7.27 20.23
C VAL A 114 -11.53 6.16 20.08
N ALA A 115 -11.69 5.04 20.76
CA ALA A 115 -10.77 3.90 20.66
C ALA A 115 -10.74 3.34 19.24
N ALA A 116 -11.91 3.14 18.62
CA ALA A 116 -12.04 2.64 17.26
C ALA A 116 -11.39 3.59 16.22
N ILE A 117 -11.56 4.91 16.38
CA ILE A 117 -10.95 5.89 15.46
C ILE A 117 -9.44 5.89 15.58
N LYS A 118 -8.87 5.75 16.78
CA LYS A 118 -7.42 5.62 16.97
C LYS A 118 -6.87 4.38 16.30
N GLU A 119 -7.57 3.25 16.38
CA GLU A 119 -7.18 2.01 15.71
C GLU A 119 -7.23 2.17 14.18
N ILE A 120 -8.28 2.79 13.65
CA ILE A 120 -8.39 3.12 12.22
C ILE A 120 -7.23 4.01 11.80
N GLY A 121 -6.91 5.06 12.56
CA GLY A 121 -5.78 5.95 12.29
C GLY A 121 -4.45 5.20 12.24
N GLY A 122 -4.20 4.28 13.16
CA GLY A 122 -3.02 3.41 13.16
C GLY A 122 -2.96 2.50 11.93
N THR A 123 -4.08 1.94 11.52
CA THR A 123 -4.16 1.11 10.32
C THR A 123 -3.86 1.91 9.04
N ILE A 124 -4.39 3.12 8.92
CA ILE A 124 -4.14 4.00 7.78
C ILE A 124 -2.66 4.45 7.73
N ALA A 125 -2.05 4.73 8.88
CA ALA A 125 -0.63 5.06 8.95
C ALA A 125 0.25 3.90 8.42
N ARG A 126 -0.08 2.67 8.76
CA ARG A 126 0.59 1.47 8.21
C ARG A 126 0.39 1.33 6.71
N ILE A 127 -0.78 1.64 6.18
CA ILE A 127 -1.04 1.63 4.73
C ILE A 127 -0.13 2.67 4.03
N ALA A 128 0.04 3.86 4.58
CA ALA A 128 0.94 4.87 4.05
C ALA A 128 2.41 4.41 4.03
N GLU A 129 2.86 3.73 5.08
CA GLU A 129 4.21 3.14 5.15
C GLU A 129 4.42 2.05 4.09
N ILE A 130 3.45 1.16 3.93
CA ILE A 130 3.49 0.13 2.88
C ILE A 130 3.52 0.77 1.49
N ALA A 131 2.71 1.79 1.23
CA ALA A 131 2.73 2.52 -0.03
C ALA A 131 4.11 3.13 -0.31
N SER A 132 4.76 3.75 0.69
CA SER A 132 6.12 4.27 0.56
C SER A 132 7.14 3.18 0.21
N THR A 133 7.04 2.01 0.85
CA THR A 133 7.91 0.87 0.57
C THR A 133 7.73 0.34 -0.86
N ILE A 134 6.47 0.26 -1.32
CA ILE A 134 6.17 -0.16 -2.70
C ILE A 134 6.71 0.87 -3.70
N ALA A 135 6.62 2.19 -3.41
CA ALA A 135 7.17 3.22 -4.27
C ALA A 135 8.68 3.02 -4.49
N ALA A 136 9.45 2.82 -3.41
CA ALA A 136 10.89 2.56 -3.49
C ALA A 136 11.21 1.28 -4.31
N ALA A 137 10.47 0.20 -4.08
CA ALA A 137 10.65 -1.05 -4.82
C ALA A 137 10.35 -0.90 -6.33
N VAL A 138 9.35 -0.09 -6.70
CA VAL A 138 8.99 0.19 -8.10
C VAL A 138 10.05 1.05 -8.79
N GLU A 139 10.67 2.01 -8.09
CA GLU A 139 11.79 2.80 -8.60
C GLU A 139 13.01 1.90 -8.89
N GLU A 140 13.37 1.02 -7.95
CA GLU A 140 14.46 0.05 -8.12
C GLU A 140 14.18 -0.91 -9.29
N GLN A 141 12.96 -1.43 -9.38
CA GLN A 141 12.53 -2.28 -10.50
C GLN A 141 12.59 -1.54 -11.84
N GLY A 142 12.27 -0.25 -11.86
CA GLY A 142 12.39 0.61 -13.03
C GLY A 142 13.84 0.72 -13.52
N ALA A 143 14.79 0.97 -12.61
CA ALA A 143 16.21 1.04 -12.91
C ALA A 143 16.75 -0.30 -13.44
N ALA A 144 16.43 -1.42 -12.77
CA ALA A 144 16.81 -2.75 -13.20
C ALA A 144 16.25 -3.11 -14.60
N THR A 145 15.00 -2.73 -14.88
CA THR A 145 14.38 -2.98 -16.19
C THR A 145 15.07 -2.19 -17.31
N GLN A 146 15.52 -0.97 -17.03
CA GLN A 146 16.31 -0.17 -17.99
C GLN A 146 17.68 -0.80 -18.25
N GLU A 147 18.33 -1.33 -17.22
CA GLU A 147 19.60 -2.03 -17.36
C GLU A 147 19.46 -3.31 -18.19
N ILE A 148 18.44 -4.12 -17.89
CA ILE A 148 18.10 -5.31 -18.69
C ILE A 148 17.86 -4.94 -20.17
N SER A 149 17.15 -3.85 -20.45
CA SER A 149 16.91 -3.41 -21.83
C SER A 149 18.20 -3.06 -22.55
N ARG A 150 19.14 -2.37 -21.89
CA ARG A 150 20.48 -2.08 -22.45
C ARG A 150 21.27 -3.36 -22.73
N ASN A 151 21.28 -4.30 -21.77
CA ASN A 151 21.99 -5.56 -21.92
C ASN A 151 21.42 -6.42 -23.08
N VAL A 152 20.10 -6.44 -23.25
CA VAL A 152 19.45 -7.13 -24.37
C VAL A 152 19.84 -6.50 -25.72
N GLN A 153 19.91 -5.16 -25.80
CA GLN A 153 20.37 -4.47 -27.02
C GLN A 153 21.82 -4.81 -27.35
N GLN A 154 22.72 -4.81 -26.35
CA GLN A 154 24.11 -5.18 -26.53
C GLN A 154 24.26 -6.65 -26.96
N ALA A 155 23.50 -7.57 -26.36
CA ALA A 155 23.49 -8.98 -26.78
C ALA A 155 22.99 -9.17 -28.22
N ALA A 156 21.96 -8.43 -28.63
CA ALA A 156 21.47 -8.46 -30.00
C ALA A 156 22.52 -7.97 -30.98
N GLN A 157 23.24 -6.88 -30.67
CA GLN A 157 24.33 -6.37 -31.48
C GLN A 157 25.48 -7.37 -31.59
N GLY A 158 25.93 -7.94 -30.46
CA GLY A 158 26.98 -8.97 -30.44
C GLY A 158 26.58 -10.21 -31.26
N THR A 159 25.30 -10.61 -31.21
CA THR A 159 24.80 -11.72 -32.03
C THR A 159 24.87 -11.40 -33.53
N ALA A 160 24.55 -10.17 -33.92
CA ALA A 160 24.66 -9.73 -35.34
C ALA A 160 26.14 -9.72 -35.79
N GLU A 161 27.07 -9.28 -34.95
CA GLU A 161 28.53 -9.33 -35.24
C GLU A 161 29.01 -10.77 -35.38
N VAL A 162 28.60 -11.68 -34.53
CA VAL A 162 28.92 -13.13 -34.64
C VAL A 162 28.39 -13.69 -35.98
N ALA A 163 27.16 -13.37 -36.37
CA ALA A 163 26.59 -13.81 -37.65
C ALA A 163 27.40 -13.29 -38.86
N SER A 164 27.86 -12.03 -38.82
CA SER A 164 28.76 -11.46 -39.81
C SER A 164 30.11 -12.21 -39.90
N ASN A 165 30.73 -12.44 -38.74
CA ASN A 165 32.02 -13.16 -38.66
C ASN A 165 31.89 -14.59 -39.19
N ILE A 166 30.79 -15.30 -38.95
CA ILE A 166 30.55 -16.64 -39.50
C ILE A 166 30.48 -16.59 -41.03
N THR A 167 29.87 -15.55 -41.58
CA THR A 167 29.82 -15.35 -43.05
C THR A 167 31.24 -15.17 -43.63
N ASP A 168 32.08 -14.37 -42.96
CA ASP A 168 33.47 -14.16 -43.39
C ASP A 168 34.30 -15.43 -43.26
N VAL A 169 34.14 -16.20 -42.19
CA VAL A 169 34.78 -17.50 -42.01
C VAL A 169 34.39 -18.49 -43.12
N ASN A 170 33.11 -18.56 -43.48
CA ASN A 170 32.63 -19.40 -44.59
C ASN A 170 33.26 -19.01 -45.94
N ARG A 171 33.36 -17.70 -46.19
CA ARG A 171 34.04 -17.21 -47.39
C ARG A 171 35.52 -17.63 -47.41
N GLY A 172 36.26 -17.40 -46.30
CA GLY A 172 37.65 -17.77 -46.16
C GLY A 172 37.90 -19.28 -46.30
N ALA A 173 36.98 -20.09 -45.75
CA ALA A 173 37.02 -21.57 -45.92
C ALA A 173 36.86 -21.98 -47.38
N SER A 174 35.93 -21.33 -48.14
CA SER A 174 35.71 -21.57 -49.57
C SER A 174 36.93 -21.17 -50.42
N GLU A 175 37.53 -20.03 -50.14
CA GLU A 175 38.77 -19.56 -50.80
C GLU A 175 39.93 -20.51 -50.54
N THR A 176 40.08 -20.99 -49.29
CA THR A 176 41.09 -21.98 -48.92
C THR A 176 40.89 -23.31 -49.63
N GLY A 177 39.61 -23.75 -49.75
CA GLY A 177 39.26 -24.94 -50.55
C GLY A 177 39.68 -24.82 -52.00
N SER A 178 39.38 -23.70 -52.64
CA SER A 178 39.75 -23.43 -54.04
C SER A 178 41.28 -23.37 -54.22
N ALA A 179 41.98 -22.73 -53.32
CA ALA A 179 43.45 -22.69 -53.38
C ALA A 179 44.09 -24.09 -53.20
N SER A 180 43.50 -24.93 -52.36
CA SER A 180 43.95 -26.31 -52.14
C SER A 180 43.75 -27.18 -53.39
N GLU A 181 42.65 -27.03 -54.10
CA GLU A 181 42.41 -27.71 -55.37
C GLU A 181 43.40 -27.27 -56.46
N GLN A 182 43.74 -25.97 -56.52
CA GLN A 182 44.78 -25.45 -57.45
C GLN A 182 46.15 -26.01 -57.16
N VAL A 183 46.54 -26.10 -55.86
CA VAL A 183 47.82 -26.72 -55.44
C VAL A 183 47.82 -28.20 -55.83
N LEU A 184 46.73 -28.96 -55.61
CA LEU A 184 46.65 -30.34 -56.02
C LEU A 184 46.77 -30.55 -57.53
N SER A 185 46.13 -29.68 -58.30
CA SER A 185 46.23 -29.69 -59.78
C SER A 185 47.66 -29.44 -60.23
N SER A 186 48.33 -28.43 -59.67
CA SER A 186 49.74 -28.12 -59.98
C SER A 186 50.71 -29.27 -59.60
N ALA A 187 50.50 -29.93 -58.47
CA ALA A 187 51.26 -31.08 -58.02
C ALA A 187 51.08 -32.29 -58.98
N ARG A 188 49.85 -32.52 -59.44
CA ARG A 188 49.61 -33.57 -60.46
C ARG A 188 50.30 -33.29 -61.79
N SER A 189 50.24 -32.02 -62.25
CA SER A 189 50.94 -31.59 -63.48
C SER A 189 52.47 -31.79 -63.35
N LEU A 190 53.03 -31.35 -62.22
CA LEU A 190 54.48 -31.53 -61.97
C LEU A 190 54.89 -33.00 -61.90
N SER A 191 54.03 -33.87 -61.32
CA SER A 191 54.28 -35.32 -61.28
C SER A 191 54.29 -35.91 -62.73
N GLY A 192 53.35 -35.46 -63.57
CA GLY A 192 53.28 -35.86 -64.98
C GLY A 192 54.54 -35.42 -65.77
N GLU A 193 54.95 -34.15 -65.60
CA GLU A 193 56.19 -33.64 -66.27
C GLU A 193 57.44 -34.36 -65.75
N SER A 194 57.53 -34.68 -64.48
CA SER A 194 58.67 -35.45 -63.92
C SER A 194 58.74 -36.89 -64.50
N GLN A 195 57.61 -37.56 -64.71
CA GLN A 195 57.57 -38.87 -65.37
C GLN A 195 57.99 -38.77 -66.83
N HIS A 196 57.49 -37.74 -67.55
CA HIS A 196 57.89 -37.51 -68.96
C HIS A 196 59.40 -37.23 -69.08
N LEU A 197 59.93 -36.38 -68.19
CA LEU A 197 61.39 -36.10 -68.16
C LEU A 197 62.22 -37.36 -67.89
N LYS A 198 61.74 -38.22 -66.94
CA LYS A 198 62.39 -39.50 -66.66
C LYS A 198 62.39 -40.40 -67.89
N ALA A 199 61.28 -40.54 -68.60
CA ALA A 199 61.23 -41.32 -69.82
C ALA A 199 62.13 -40.76 -70.94
N GLU A 200 62.24 -39.46 -71.13
CA GLU A 200 63.15 -38.84 -72.12
C GLU A 200 64.61 -39.03 -71.77
N VAL A 201 65.01 -38.96 -70.42
CA VAL A 201 66.33 -39.24 -69.94
C VAL A 201 66.75 -40.73 -70.21
N GLU A 202 65.78 -41.69 -69.92
CA GLU A 202 66.02 -43.10 -70.25
C GLU A 202 66.17 -43.36 -71.69
N LYS A 203 65.39 -42.75 -72.58
CA LYS A 203 65.55 -42.83 -74.03
C LYS A 203 66.87 -42.23 -74.49
N PHE A 204 67.26 -41.09 -74.01
CA PHE A 204 68.59 -40.47 -74.26
C PHE A 204 69.76 -41.39 -73.90
N LEU A 205 69.69 -41.95 -72.65
CA LEU A 205 70.74 -42.88 -72.15
C LEU A 205 70.82 -44.17 -73.04
N ALA A 206 69.63 -44.70 -73.47
CA ALA A 206 69.66 -45.83 -74.41
C ALA A 206 70.27 -45.51 -75.77
N THR A 207 70.05 -44.35 -76.31
CA THR A 207 70.62 -43.87 -77.54
C THR A 207 72.20 -43.69 -77.44
N VAL A 208 72.67 -43.11 -76.34
CA VAL A 208 74.08 -42.90 -76.04
C VAL A 208 74.84 -44.22 -75.84
N ARG A 209 74.20 -45.26 -75.25
CA ARG A 209 74.78 -46.57 -75.04
C ARG A 209 74.79 -47.44 -76.30
N ALA A 210 74.00 -47.12 -77.31
CA ALA A 210 73.89 -47.83 -78.62
C ALA A 210 74.79 -47.21 -79.73
N ALA A 211 75.42 -46.06 -79.45
CA ALA A 211 76.40 -45.41 -80.32
C ALA A 211 77.86 -45.73 -79.85
#